data_88356127ee95361deb4c83de8deffcda
#
_entry.id   88356127ee95361deb4c83de8deffcda
#
_cell.length_a   1.000
_cell.length_b   1.000
_cell.length_c   1.000
_cell.angle_alpha   90.00
_cell.angle_beta   90.00
_cell.angle_gamma   90.00
#
_symmetry.space_group_name_H-M   'P 1'
#
loop_
_entity.id
_entity.type
_entity.pdbx_description
1 polymer ?
#
loop_
_entity_poly.entity_id
_entity_poly.type
_entity_poly.pdbx_seq_one_letter_code
_entity_poly.pdbx_strand_id
1 'polypeptide(L)'
;MSXEAYIGRRSAIXLXKEATAGTAVSAQVWIPKESGTLNPSFETAQDTSXYGVIDEVYDTFTTKNFSNITLTGIVRDDFIXYLLLGALXKYTKLYCVTGTPSXXTPARXDITTXNSAVLKKILVIXSTTYYFFDKSTTXSITNGTWSMTATAVNVNAHMFERLNSNNHPTFTIYDDDPVASAYAPYCMINSFELSCEVADYVKFSAEFQGKQMQDNSSAVNPAYSDEPPFTASMAGVSFANNESXLNTATTVCMQNFRLTINKNLTDIQCFGSTDVDSLHNQQFTLDXDFEALFSSTTLRDWVIDSEKKAIRFYAENKNAPALVTGIYPSIYVDCMKVXLTEWTKTD
;
A
#
# COMPACT_ATOMS: atom_id res chain seq x y z
N MET A 1 37.05 3.03 -24.94
CA MET A 1 35.68 2.51 -24.72
C MET A 1 34.68 3.57 -25.20
N SER A 2 33.71 3.21 -26.01
CA SER A 2 32.73 4.19 -26.46
C SER A 2 31.62 4.36 -25.37
N UNK A 3 31.31 5.31 -24.86
CA UNK A 3 30.52 5.51 -24.03
C UNK A 3 29.31 5.52 -24.61
N GLU A 4 28.76 4.71 -24.65
CA GLU A 4 27.37 4.65 -25.07
C GLU A 4 26.50 5.34 -24.07
N ALA A 5 25.73 6.28 -24.53
CA ALA A 5 24.74 6.95 -23.68
C ALA A 5 23.50 6.07 -23.54
N TYR A 6 23.04 5.87 -22.31
CA TYR A 6 21.85 5.07 -22.04
C TYR A 6 20.65 5.96 -21.73
N ILE A 7 19.48 5.49 -22.15
CA ILE A 7 18.21 6.16 -21.86
C ILE A 7 17.71 5.64 -20.52
N GLY A 8 17.49 6.55 -19.55
CA GLY A 8 17.05 6.18 -18.20
C GLY A 8 15.75 5.39 -18.15
N ARG A 9 14.91 5.47 -19.18
CA ARG A 9 13.67 4.66 -19.26
C ARG A 9 13.94 3.15 -19.36
N ARG A 10 15.19 2.75 -19.62
CA ARG A 10 15.56 1.32 -19.66
C ARG A 10 15.83 0.74 -18.26
N SER A 11 15.88 1.58 -17.22
CA SER A 11 16.03 1.06 -15.87
C SER A 11 14.75 0.37 -15.40
N ALA A 12 14.89 -0.71 -14.60
CA ALA A 12 13.79 -1.53 -14.11
C ALA A 12 13.91 -1.71 -12.60
N ILE A 13 12.79 -1.65 -11.92
CA ILE A 13 12.71 -1.87 -10.47
C ILE A 13 11.99 -3.19 -10.19
N UNK A 14 12.46 -4.09 -9.28
CA UNK A 14 11.89 -5.25 -8.90
C UNK A 14 11.92 -5.32 -7.44
N LEU A 15 11.14 -5.99 -7.07
CA LEU A 15 11.16 -6.29 -5.63
C LEU A 15 10.73 -7.72 -5.28
N UNK A 16 11.04 -8.06 -4.11
CA UNK A 16 10.58 -9.26 -3.63
C UNK A 16 10.46 -9.15 -2.16
N LYS A 17 9.59 -9.83 -1.69
CA LYS A 17 9.41 -9.88 -0.22
C LYS A 17 10.41 -10.88 0.39
N GLU A 18 11.13 -10.49 1.41
CA GLU A 18 12.11 -11.36 2.07
C GLU A 18 11.42 -12.42 2.94
N ALA A 19 11.93 -13.64 2.90
CA ALA A 19 11.50 -14.73 3.79
C ALA A 19 12.10 -14.55 5.20
N THR A 20 13.35 -14.10 5.24
CA THR A 20 14.07 -13.76 6.47
C THR A 20 14.58 -12.33 6.31
N ALA A 21 14.24 -11.47 7.25
CA ALA A 21 14.58 -10.04 7.19
C ALA A 21 16.08 -9.85 6.98
N GLY A 22 16.45 -9.08 5.96
CA GLY A 22 17.83 -8.80 5.62
C GLY A 22 18.55 -9.86 4.80
N THR A 23 17.85 -10.95 4.45
CA THR A 23 18.40 -11.97 3.55
C THR A 23 17.85 -11.71 2.16
N ALA A 24 18.71 -11.28 1.25
CA ALA A 24 18.31 -10.90 -0.11
C ALA A 24 17.66 -12.09 -0.83
N VAL A 25 16.59 -11.79 -1.57
CA VAL A 25 15.85 -12.77 -2.37
C VAL A 25 15.80 -12.29 -3.83
N SER A 26 15.73 -13.23 -4.77
CA SER A 26 15.66 -12.89 -6.20
C SER A 26 14.37 -12.12 -6.51
N ALA A 27 14.44 -11.22 -7.50
CA ALA A 27 13.32 -10.41 -7.92
C ALA A 27 12.13 -11.28 -8.36
N GLN A 28 10.95 -10.92 -7.91
CA GLN A 28 9.71 -11.66 -8.21
C GLN A 28 8.68 -10.80 -8.93
N VAL A 29 8.67 -9.50 -8.66
CA VAL A 29 7.65 -8.60 -9.18
C VAL A 29 8.33 -7.35 -9.74
N TRP A 30 7.96 -7.02 -10.97
CA TRP A 30 8.47 -5.86 -11.70
C TRP A 30 7.46 -4.73 -11.60
N ILE A 31 7.92 -3.56 -11.21
CA ILE A 31 7.03 -2.41 -11.01
C ILE A 31 7.23 -1.43 -12.17
N PRO A 32 6.20 -1.24 -13.01
CA PRO A 32 6.25 -0.17 -14.01
C PRO A 32 6.22 1.17 -13.28
N LYS A 33 7.36 1.85 -13.24
CA LYS A 33 7.54 3.09 -12.49
C LYS A 33 7.43 4.32 -13.39
N GLU A 34 6.96 5.42 -12.82
CA GLU A 34 7.09 6.75 -13.43
C GLU A 34 8.42 7.36 -13.00
N SER A 35 8.80 7.18 -11.73
CA SER A 35 10.11 7.58 -11.22
C SER A 35 10.55 6.66 -10.10
N GLY A 36 11.83 6.70 -9.79
CA GLY A 36 12.44 5.96 -8.68
C GLY A 36 13.78 5.37 -9.07
N THR A 37 14.77 5.67 -8.27
CA THR A 37 16.14 5.13 -8.39
C THR A 37 16.60 4.75 -6.99
N LEU A 38 17.19 3.60 -6.87
CA LEU A 38 17.77 3.16 -5.60
C LEU A 38 19.08 3.92 -5.37
N ASN A 39 19.15 4.67 -4.29
CA ASN A 39 20.28 5.53 -4.01
C ASN A 39 21.00 5.10 -2.73
N PRO A 40 22.33 4.96 -2.78
CA PRO A 40 23.10 4.84 -1.56
C PRO A 40 23.08 6.17 -0.81
N SER A 41 22.98 6.11 0.49
CA SER A 41 22.95 7.28 1.36
C SER A 41 23.98 7.10 2.48
N PHE A 42 24.59 8.21 2.86
CA PHE A 42 25.70 8.21 3.84
C PHE A 42 25.52 9.33 4.83
N GLU A 43 25.79 9.05 6.10
CA GLU A 43 26.04 10.10 7.07
C GLU A 43 27.53 10.18 7.31
N THR A 44 28.04 11.40 7.50
CA THR A 44 29.47 11.62 7.71
C THR A 44 29.69 12.48 8.95
N ALA A 45 30.82 12.26 9.61
CA ALA A 45 31.31 13.13 10.67
C ALA A 45 32.58 13.80 10.19
N GLN A 46 32.77 15.07 10.54
CA GLN A 46 33.90 15.89 10.16
C GLN A 46 34.80 16.12 11.36
N ASP A 47 36.11 16.00 11.16
CA ASP A 47 37.10 16.39 12.14
C ASP A 47 37.39 17.89 11.96
N THR A 48 36.88 18.67 12.88
CA THR A 48 37.08 20.13 12.91
C THR A 48 38.10 20.55 13.99
N SER A 49 38.95 19.63 14.41
CA SER A 49 40.01 19.94 15.41
C SER A 49 41.07 20.88 14.82
N UNK A 50 41.50 21.78 15.34
CA UNK A 50 42.23 22.60 14.95
C UNK A 50 43.46 22.05 14.92
N TYR A 51 44.25 22.04 14.05
CA TYR A 51 45.59 21.51 13.82
C TYR A 51 46.63 22.61 13.54
N GLY A 52 46.28 23.84 13.81
CA GLY A 52 47.16 24.99 13.57
C GLY A 52 47.21 25.41 12.09
N VAL A 53 46.26 24.98 11.32
CA VAL A 53 46.04 25.38 9.90
C VAL A 53 44.75 26.17 9.78
N ILE A 54 44.56 26.83 8.66
CA ILE A 54 43.34 27.67 8.44
C ILE A 54 42.14 26.85 7.96
N ASP A 55 42.34 25.59 7.66
CA ASP A 55 41.27 24.73 7.17
C ASP A 55 40.26 24.41 8.29
N GLU A 56 39.00 24.54 7.99
CA GLU A 56 37.91 24.29 8.95
C GLU A 56 37.70 22.80 9.18
N VAL A 57 37.89 21.98 8.16
CA VAL A 57 37.72 20.52 8.24
C VAL A 57 39.00 19.82 7.87
N TYR A 58 39.55 19.03 8.78
CA TYR A 58 40.78 18.30 8.57
C TYR A 58 40.56 16.96 7.88
N ASP A 59 39.48 16.25 8.28
CA ASP A 59 39.11 14.94 7.69
C ASP A 59 37.62 14.70 7.78
N THR A 60 37.11 13.75 7.00
CA THR A 60 35.71 13.38 6.96
C THR A 60 35.59 11.86 6.92
N PHE A 61 34.77 11.30 7.80
CA PHE A 61 34.52 9.85 7.88
C PHE A 61 33.09 9.53 7.62
N THR A 62 32.84 8.43 6.92
CA THR A 62 31.48 7.87 6.82
C THR A 62 31.15 7.19 8.14
N THR A 63 30.08 7.62 8.76
CA THR A 63 29.61 7.09 10.04
C THR A 63 28.43 6.15 9.89
N LYS A 64 27.66 6.26 8.78
CA LYS A 64 26.50 5.40 8.56
C LYS A 64 26.24 5.22 7.07
N ASN A 65 25.88 4.00 6.68
CA ASN A 65 25.51 3.61 5.31
C ASN A 65 24.09 3.07 5.30
N PHE A 66 23.28 3.50 4.34
CA PHE A 66 21.92 2.99 4.13
C PHE A 66 21.50 3.24 2.69
N SER A 67 20.29 2.86 2.35
CA SER A 67 19.74 3.09 1.01
C SER A 67 18.33 3.64 1.10
N ASN A 68 18.01 4.51 0.16
CA ASN A 68 16.67 5.07 0.02
C ASN A 68 16.18 4.93 -1.41
N ILE A 69 14.87 4.74 -1.55
CA ILE A 69 14.20 4.88 -2.83
C ILE A 69 12.80 5.46 -2.60
N THR A 70 12.43 6.46 -3.41
CA THR A 70 11.04 6.91 -3.53
C THR A 70 10.55 6.46 -4.88
N LEU A 71 9.61 5.53 -4.88
CA LEU A 71 9.10 4.88 -6.08
C LEU A 71 7.71 5.41 -6.36
N THR A 72 7.49 5.98 -7.57
CA THR A 72 6.17 6.47 -7.97
C THR A 72 5.71 5.79 -9.24
N GLY A 73 4.40 5.66 -9.39
CA GLY A 73 3.85 5.05 -10.59
C GLY A 73 2.33 4.96 -10.57
N ILE A 74 1.81 4.34 -11.61
CA ILE A 74 0.38 4.13 -11.82
C ILE A 74 -0.01 2.79 -11.21
N VAL A 75 -1.12 2.75 -10.49
CA VAL A 75 -1.57 1.54 -9.77
C VAL A 75 -2.05 0.48 -10.77
N ARG A 76 -1.55 -0.75 -10.58
CA ARG A 76 -1.98 -1.96 -11.27
C ARG A 76 -2.16 -3.08 -10.25
N ASP A 77 -2.92 -4.10 -10.58
CA ASP A 77 -3.27 -5.14 -9.60
C ASP A 77 -2.15 -6.15 -9.34
N ASP A 78 -1.17 -6.27 -10.23
CA ASP A 78 -0.10 -7.27 -10.13
C ASP A 78 0.92 -6.97 -9.02
N PHE A 79 1.25 -5.71 -8.74
CA PHE A 79 2.30 -5.38 -7.77
C PHE A 79 1.79 -4.68 -6.50
N ILE A 80 0.63 -4.03 -6.57
CA ILE A 80 0.11 -3.24 -5.45
C ILE A 80 -0.02 -4.04 -4.15
N UNK A 81 -0.16 -5.08 -4.26
CA UNK A 81 -0.24 -5.92 -3.21
C UNK A 81 0.94 -5.94 -2.34
N TYR A 82 2.06 -5.90 -2.95
CA TYR A 82 3.29 -5.88 -2.17
C TYR A 82 3.46 -4.53 -1.45
N LEU A 83 3.09 -3.45 -2.10
CA LEU A 83 3.18 -2.12 -1.49
C LEU A 83 2.21 -2.00 -0.31
N LEU A 84 0.98 -2.49 -0.46
CA LEU A 84 -0.01 -2.50 0.63
C LEU A 84 0.46 -3.37 1.80
N LEU A 85 1.09 -4.51 1.51
CA LEU A 85 1.68 -5.35 2.56
C LEU A 85 2.78 -4.59 3.31
N GLY A 86 3.64 -3.90 2.59
CA GLY A 86 4.71 -3.10 3.20
C GLY A 86 4.18 -1.94 4.04
N ALA A 87 3.11 -1.29 3.59
CA ALA A 87 2.50 -0.15 4.28
C ALA A 87 1.72 -0.59 5.54
N LEU A 88 0.98 -1.69 5.45
CA LEU A 88 0.03 -2.11 6.49
C LEU A 88 0.47 -3.33 7.33
N UNK A 89 1.14 -4.24 6.69
CA UNK A 89 1.76 -5.21 7.33
C UNK A 89 1.12 -6.49 7.48
N LYS A 90 -0.15 -6.45 7.60
CA LYS A 90 -0.89 -7.70 7.80
C LYS A 90 -1.66 -8.08 6.56
N TYR A 91 -1.49 -9.32 6.11
CA TYR A 91 -2.15 -9.86 4.91
C TYR A 91 -3.04 -11.04 5.31
N THR A 92 -4.24 -11.09 4.73
CA THR A 92 -5.15 -12.23 4.84
C THR A 92 -5.71 -12.55 3.45
N LYS A 93 -5.55 -13.79 3.01
CA LYS A 93 -6.25 -14.27 1.82
C LYS A 93 -7.73 -14.42 2.18
N LEU A 94 -8.61 -13.97 1.31
CA LEU A 94 -10.05 -14.06 1.54
C LEU A 94 -10.70 -15.03 0.56
N TYR A 95 -11.76 -15.65 1.04
CA TYR A 95 -12.60 -16.58 0.27
C TYR A 95 -13.99 -15.97 0.14
N CYS A 96 -14.41 -15.79 -1.09
CA CYS A 96 -15.65 -15.07 -1.40
C CYS A 96 -16.80 -16.06 -1.60
N VAL A 97 -17.93 -15.74 -0.98
CA VAL A 97 -19.16 -16.51 -1.20
C VAL A 97 -20.35 -15.55 -1.37
N THR A 98 -21.40 -16.04 -2.00
CA THR A 98 -22.71 -15.39 -2.03
C THR A 98 -23.74 -16.30 -1.38
N GLY A 99 -24.83 -15.71 -0.91
CA GLY A 99 -25.95 -16.44 -0.31
C GLY A 99 -26.93 -15.47 0.33
N THR A 100 -28.13 -15.96 0.63
CA THR A 100 -29.12 -15.16 1.33
C THR A 100 -29.15 -15.60 2.80
N PRO A 101 -28.75 -14.75 3.75
CA PRO A 101 -28.82 -15.10 5.17
C PRO A 101 -30.27 -15.21 5.64
N SER A 102 -30.48 -16.11 6.57
CA SER A 102 -31.72 -16.24 7.31
C SER A 102 -31.44 -16.02 8.79
N UNK A 103 -32.33 -15.65 9.58
CA UNK A 103 -32.27 -15.32 10.96
C UNK A 103 -31.78 -13.93 11.13
N UNK A 104 -30.57 -13.64 11.28
CA UNK A 104 -30.00 -12.39 11.44
C UNK A 104 -29.24 -12.05 10.24
N THR A 105 -28.62 -10.80 10.28
CA THR A 105 -27.76 -10.33 9.22
C THR A 105 -26.30 -10.55 9.62
N PRO A 106 -25.46 -11.21 8.79
CA PRO A 106 -24.03 -11.37 9.12
C PRO A 106 -23.35 -10.03 9.32
N ALA A 107 -22.45 -9.97 10.29
CA ALA A 107 -21.65 -8.78 10.59
C ALA A 107 -20.16 -9.12 10.60
N ARG A 108 -19.38 -8.11 10.30
CA ARG A 108 -17.91 -8.30 10.38
C ARG A 108 -17.53 -8.77 11.79
N UNK A 109 -16.73 -9.95 11.67
CA UNK A 109 -16.31 -10.50 12.87
C UNK A 109 -17.04 -11.71 13.31
N ASP A 110 -18.07 -11.88 12.67
CA ASP A 110 -18.81 -13.13 12.95
C ASP A 110 -17.96 -14.35 12.66
N ILE A 111 -18.09 -15.38 13.50
CA ILE A 111 -17.30 -16.61 13.36
C ILE A 111 -18.28 -17.77 13.08
N THR A 112 -17.99 -18.53 12.03
CA THR A 112 -18.82 -19.67 11.63
C THR A 112 -18.58 -20.87 12.56
N THR A 113 -19.59 -21.64 12.84
CA THR A 113 -19.52 -22.81 13.73
C THR A 113 -18.79 -24.03 13.14
N UNK A 114 -18.87 -24.04 11.94
CA UNK A 114 -18.38 -25.19 11.30
C UNK A 114 -16.91 -25.34 11.27
N ASN A 115 -16.20 -24.28 10.76
CA ASN A 115 -14.74 -24.29 10.58
C ASN A 115 -14.04 -23.11 11.25
N SER A 116 -14.76 -22.35 12.07
CA SER A 116 -14.26 -21.15 12.72
C SER A 116 -13.70 -20.12 11.70
N ALA A 117 -14.36 -20.00 10.56
CA ALA A 117 -14.03 -18.97 9.57
C ALA A 117 -14.56 -17.63 10.05
N VAL A 118 -13.74 -16.59 9.97
CA VAL A 118 -14.11 -15.25 10.41
C VAL A 118 -14.57 -14.43 9.21
N LEU A 119 -15.73 -13.81 9.31
CA LEU A 119 -16.24 -12.90 8.29
C LEU A 119 -15.45 -11.60 8.38
N LYS A 120 -14.63 -11.33 7.37
CA LYS A 120 -13.72 -10.19 7.33
C LYS A 120 -14.32 -8.97 6.65
N LYS A 121 -15.14 -9.21 5.61
CA LYS A 121 -15.66 -8.11 4.80
C LYS A 121 -16.99 -8.49 4.18
N ILE A 122 -17.87 -7.50 4.02
CA ILE A 122 -19.12 -7.59 3.28
C ILE A 122 -19.10 -6.48 2.24
N LEU A 123 -19.33 -6.83 0.97
CA LEU A 123 -19.45 -5.85 -0.11
C LEU A 123 -20.78 -6.08 -0.84
N VAL A 124 -21.42 -5.00 -1.28
CA VAL A 124 -22.58 -5.06 -2.17
C VAL A 124 -22.12 -4.52 -3.53
N ILE A 125 -22.14 -5.39 -4.50
CA ILE A 125 -21.74 -5.05 -5.88
C ILE A 125 -22.91 -5.35 -6.79
N UNK A 126 -23.40 -4.44 -7.39
CA UNK A 126 -24.49 -4.55 -8.16
C UNK A 126 -25.74 -4.78 -7.36
N SER A 127 -26.09 -5.29 -6.89
CA SER A 127 -27.22 -5.69 -6.04
C SER A 127 -27.01 -7.04 -5.33
N THR A 128 -25.87 -7.66 -5.57
CA THR A 128 -25.48 -8.92 -4.94
C THR A 128 -24.60 -8.65 -3.73
N THR A 129 -24.86 -9.31 -2.60
CA THR A 129 -24.05 -9.23 -1.41
C THR A 129 -22.99 -10.34 -1.43
N TYR A 130 -21.73 -9.95 -1.28
CA TYR A 130 -20.58 -10.82 -1.24
C TYR A 130 -20.00 -10.84 0.18
N TYR A 131 -19.76 -12.04 0.68
CA TYR A 131 -19.22 -12.27 2.03
C TYR A 131 -17.82 -12.83 1.90
N PHE A 132 -16.86 -12.23 2.57
CA PHE A 132 -15.45 -12.59 2.47
C PHE A 132 -14.96 -13.14 3.80
N PHE A 133 -14.57 -14.40 3.79
CA PHE A 133 -14.08 -15.11 4.98
C PHE A 133 -12.58 -15.38 4.89
N ASP A 134 -11.92 -15.51 6.04
CA ASP A 134 -10.49 -15.83 6.09
C ASP A 134 -10.19 -17.32 5.85
N LYS A 135 -11.22 -18.16 5.76
CA LYS A 135 -11.08 -19.58 5.42
C LYS A 135 -12.14 -19.98 4.40
N SER A 136 -11.82 -20.96 3.59
CA SER A 136 -12.76 -21.51 2.61
C SER A 136 -14.00 -22.05 3.33
N THR A 137 -15.18 -21.63 2.89
CA THR A 137 -16.45 -21.88 3.55
C THR A 137 -17.52 -21.98 2.47
N THR A 138 -18.13 -23.15 2.38
CA THR A 138 -19.17 -23.43 1.37
C THR A 138 -20.25 -24.33 1.96
N UNK A 139 -21.28 -24.42 1.33
CA UNK A 139 -22.36 -25.21 1.75
C UNK A 139 -23.25 -24.45 2.72
N SER A 140 -23.65 -25.13 3.66
CA SER A 140 -24.43 -24.51 4.73
C SER A 140 -23.52 -23.94 5.80
N ILE A 141 -23.58 -22.65 6.01
CA ILE A 141 -22.78 -21.96 7.04
C ILE A 141 -23.68 -21.24 8.05
N THR A 142 -23.28 -21.29 9.30
CA THR A 142 -24.01 -20.66 10.42
C THR A 142 -23.07 -20.19 11.50
N ASN A 143 -23.43 -19.17 12.26
CA ASN A 143 -22.74 -18.78 13.47
C ASN A 143 -23.62 -18.92 14.73
N GLY A 144 -24.78 -19.55 14.60
CA GLY A 144 -25.73 -19.70 15.68
C GLY A 144 -26.82 -18.62 15.71
N THR A 145 -26.59 -17.47 15.10
CA THR A 145 -27.59 -16.38 15.02
C THR A 145 -28.14 -16.19 13.60
N TRP A 146 -27.35 -16.53 12.60
CA TRP A 146 -27.77 -16.51 11.20
C TRP A 146 -27.26 -17.80 10.53
N SER A 147 -27.89 -18.13 9.43
CA SER A 147 -27.42 -19.22 8.55
C SER A 147 -27.64 -18.84 7.11
N MET A 148 -26.86 -19.41 6.20
CA MET A 148 -27.08 -19.26 4.76
C MET A 148 -26.50 -20.45 4.01
N THR A 149 -27.06 -20.74 2.84
CA THR A 149 -26.45 -21.65 1.88
C THR A 149 -25.49 -20.82 1.04
N ALA A 150 -24.19 -21.07 1.20
CA ALA A 150 -23.13 -20.30 0.58
C ALA A 150 -22.67 -20.92 -0.72
N THR A 151 -22.66 -20.13 -1.78
CA THR A 151 -22.11 -20.49 -3.09
C THR A 151 -20.76 -19.81 -3.24
N ALA A 152 -19.72 -20.58 -3.51
CA ALA A 152 -18.37 -20.03 -3.71
C ALA A 152 -18.31 -19.16 -4.95
N VAL A 153 -17.62 -18.04 -4.85
CA VAL A 153 -17.33 -17.16 -5.97
C VAL A 153 -15.82 -17.21 -6.21
N ASN A 154 -15.42 -17.62 -7.40
CA ASN A 154 -14.01 -17.86 -7.72
C ASN A 154 -13.31 -16.55 -8.07
N VAL A 155 -12.96 -15.80 -7.03
CA VAL A 155 -12.16 -14.57 -7.16
C VAL A 155 -10.98 -14.64 -6.21
N ASN A 156 -9.86 -14.06 -6.61
CA ASN A 156 -8.70 -13.88 -5.73
C ASN A 156 -8.89 -12.59 -4.95
N ALA A 157 -9.25 -12.73 -3.68
CA ALA A 157 -9.49 -11.57 -2.82
C ALA A 157 -8.43 -11.52 -1.71
N HIS A 158 -7.91 -10.34 -1.48
CA HIS A 158 -6.79 -10.08 -0.58
C HIS A 158 -7.16 -8.94 0.36
N MET A 159 -6.85 -9.09 1.64
CA MET A 159 -7.11 -8.05 2.63
C MET A 159 -5.81 -7.65 3.30
N PHE A 160 -5.59 -6.36 3.38
CA PHE A 160 -4.45 -5.78 4.07
C PHE A 160 -4.96 -4.94 5.22
N GLU A 161 -4.40 -5.15 6.40
CA GLU A 161 -4.80 -4.45 7.63
C GLU A 161 -3.57 -3.94 8.36
N ARG A 162 -3.72 -2.84 9.08
CA ARG A 162 -2.65 -2.34 9.95
C ARG A 162 -2.29 -3.41 10.99
N LEU A 163 -1.02 -3.76 11.06
CA LEU A 163 -0.49 -4.65 12.09
C LEU A 163 0.01 -3.81 13.26
N ASN A 164 -0.50 -4.06 14.44
CA ASN A 164 -0.06 -3.38 15.66
C ASN A 164 1.14 -4.12 16.25
N SER A 165 2.28 -4.01 15.55
CA SER A 165 3.51 -4.73 15.89
C SER A 165 4.69 -4.03 15.21
N ASN A 166 5.88 -4.18 15.76
CA ASN A 166 7.12 -3.73 15.11
C ASN A 166 7.67 -4.75 14.13
N ASN A 167 7.05 -5.92 14.01
CA ASN A 167 7.48 -6.97 13.08
C ASN A 167 6.80 -6.74 11.72
N HIS A 168 7.46 -5.99 10.87
CA HIS A 168 6.97 -5.63 9.54
C HIS A 168 7.70 -6.41 8.44
N PRO A 169 7.02 -6.68 7.32
CA PRO A 169 7.68 -7.34 6.19
C PRO A 169 8.79 -6.45 5.62
N THR A 170 9.88 -7.09 5.24
CA THR A 170 11.01 -6.45 4.56
C THR A 170 11.09 -6.93 3.13
N PHE A 171 11.74 -6.14 2.30
CA PHE A 171 11.85 -6.38 0.86
C PHE A 171 13.30 -6.25 0.42
N THR A 172 13.68 -7.03 -0.59
CA THR A 172 14.87 -6.75 -1.39
C THR A 172 14.39 -5.96 -2.61
N ILE A 173 14.99 -4.80 -2.83
CA ILE A 173 14.68 -3.96 -3.98
C ILE A 173 15.89 -3.98 -4.92
N TYR A 174 15.64 -4.29 -6.19
CA TYR A 174 16.64 -4.26 -7.26
C TYR A 174 16.39 -3.05 -8.12
N ASP A 175 17.46 -2.38 -8.50
CA ASP A 175 17.47 -1.34 -9.54
C ASP A 175 18.41 -1.82 -10.63
N ASP A 176 17.84 -2.20 -11.74
CA ASP A 176 18.58 -2.76 -12.86
C ASP A 176 18.59 -1.75 -14.02
N ASP A 177 19.76 -1.25 -14.37
CA ASP A 177 19.91 -0.36 -15.51
C ASP A 177 20.97 -0.90 -16.47
N PRO A 178 21.04 -0.36 -17.70
CA PRO A 178 21.97 -0.90 -18.71
C PRO A 178 23.46 -0.76 -18.37
N VAL A 179 23.83 0.03 -17.39
CA VAL A 179 25.22 0.24 -16.96
C VAL A 179 25.57 -0.65 -15.79
N ALA A 180 24.67 -0.77 -14.82
CA ALA A 180 24.92 -1.48 -13.59
C ALA A 180 23.61 -2.03 -13.02
N SER A 181 23.70 -3.10 -12.25
CA SER A 181 22.60 -3.64 -11.51
C SER A 181 22.96 -3.62 -10.03
N ALA A 182 22.04 -3.18 -9.18
CA ALA A 182 22.27 -3.09 -7.75
C ALA A 182 21.02 -3.55 -6.99
N TYR A 183 21.21 -3.86 -5.71
CA TYR A 183 20.06 -4.20 -4.86
C TYR A 183 20.32 -3.74 -3.42
N ALA A 184 19.23 -3.49 -2.72
CA ALA A 184 19.28 -3.21 -1.28
C ALA A 184 18.40 -4.22 -0.55
N PRO A 185 18.96 -4.93 0.42
CA PRO A 185 18.15 -5.82 1.27
C PRO A 185 17.56 -5.05 2.45
N TYR A 186 16.63 -5.69 3.16
CA TYR A 186 16.03 -5.15 4.38
C TYR A 186 15.27 -3.86 4.14
N CYS A 187 14.70 -3.66 2.95
CA CYS A 187 13.95 -2.44 2.67
C CYS A 187 12.58 -2.49 3.34
N MET A 188 12.22 -1.42 4.04
CA MET A 188 10.90 -1.23 4.65
C MET A 188 10.27 0.04 4.10
N ILE A 189 8.96 0.04 3.93
CA ILE A 189 8.22 1.24 3.53
C ILE A 189 8.17 2.20 4.71
N ASN A 190 8.64 3.42 4.50
CA ASN A 190 8.54 4.53 5.44
C ASN A 190 7.21 5.26 5.27
N SER A 191 6.89 5.60 4.02
CA SER A 191 5.60 6.23 3.70
C SER A 191 5.01 5.60 2.45
N PHE A 192 3.69 5.63 2.37
CA PHE A 192 2.93 5.15 1.21
C PHE A 192 1.78 6.10 0.94
N GLU A 193 1.66 6.55 -0.28
CA GLU A 193 0.58 7.42 -0.72
C GLU A 193 -0.20 6.76 -1.85
N LEU A 194 -1.51 6.89 -1.79
CA LEU A 194 -2.42 6.53 -2.88
C LEU A 194 -3.17 7.80 -3.25
N SER A 195 -3.12 8.17 -4.52
CA SER A 195 -3.74 9.41 -4.99
C SER A 195 -4.54 9.20 -6.26
N CYS A 196 -5.54 10.05 -6.46
CA CYS A 196 -6.45 9.96 -7.58
C CYS A 196 -6.98 11.37 -7.89
N GLU A 197 -6.78 11.83 -9.11
CA GLU A 197 -7.27 13.13 -9.59
C GLU A 197 -8.17 12.92 -10.80
N VAL A 198 -9.13 13.82 -11.00
CA VAL A 198 -10.05 13.76 -12.14
C VAL A 198 -9.26 13.74 -13.46
N ALA A 199 -9.67 12.87 -14.38
CA ALA A 199 -9.10 12.70 -15.72
C ALA A 199 -7.66 12.14 -15.70
N ASP A 200 -7.25 11.49 -14.61
CA ASP A 200 -5.92 10.87 -14.49
C ASP A 200 -6.07 9.40 -14.07
N TYR A 201 -4.95 8.76 -13.85
CA TYR A 201 -4.84 7.41 -13.30
C TYR A 201 -4.85 7.45 -11.77
N VAL A 202 -5.17 6.32 -11.16
CA VAL A 202 -4.89 6.10 -9.74
C VAL A 202 -3.38 5.90 -9.61
N LYS A 203 -2.72 6.67 -8.76
CA LYS A 203 -1.25 6.68 -8.64
C LYS A 203 -0.83 6.30 -7.23
N PHE A 204 0.41 5.87 -7.11
CA PHE A 204 1.02 5.58 -5.82
C PHE A 204 2.38 6.27 -5.71
N SER A 205 2.77 6.53 -4.46
CA SER A 205 4.14 6.86 -4.11
C SER A 205 4.52 6.02 -2.90
N ALA A 206 5.68 5.38 -2.93
CA ALA A 206 6.17 4.54 -1.84
C ALA A 206 7.63 4.90 -1.55
N GLU A 207 7.89 5.35 -0.34
CA GLU A 207 9.23 5.66 0.11
C GLU A 207 9.75 4.50 0.94
N PHE A 208 10.91 3.97 0.56
CA PHE A 208 11.57 2.87 1.25
C PHE A 208 12.90 3.32 1.83
N GLN A 209 13.24 2.74 2.96
CA GLN A 209 14.58 2.80 3.55
C GLN A 209 15.08 1.37 3.74
N GLY A 210 16.34 1.13 3.43
CA GLY A 210 16.95 -0.20 3.50
C GLY A 210 18.39 -0.18 3.95
N LYS A 211 19.00 -1.36 4.07
CA LYS A 211 20.44 -1.49 4.34
C LYS A 211 21.23 -1.04 3.13
N GLN A 212 22.54 -0.97 3.29
CA GLN A 212 23.45 -0.49 2.25
C GLN A 212 23.22 -1.23 0.92
N MET A 213 23.19 -0.45 -0.15
CA MET A 213 23.10 -0.95 -1.52
C MET A 213 24.32 -1.80 -1.87
N GLN A 214 24.11 -2.88 -2.61
CA GLN A 214 25.14 -3.81 -3.04
C GLN A 214 25.07 -4.00 -4.54
N ASP A 215 26.20 -4.23 -5.18
CA ASP A 215 26.25 -4.53 -6.61
C ASP A 215 25.61 -5.91 -6.87
N ASN A 216 24.85 -6.01 -7.92
CA ASN A 216 24.27 -7.27 -8.36
C ASN A 216 25.03 -7.77 -9.61
N SER A 217 25.71 -8.90 -9.45
CA SER A 217 26.46 -9.51 -10.55
C SER A 217 25.61 -10.45 -11.40
N SER A 218 24.38 -10.74 -10.98
CA SER A 218 23.50 -11.65 -11.70
C SER A 218 22.61 -10.89 -12.67
N ALA A 219 22.47 -11.39 -13.89
CA ALA A 219 21.58 -10.78 -14.86
C ALA A 219 20.13 -10.83 -14.33
N VAL A 220 19.45 -9.71 -14.46
CA VAL A 220 18.04 -9.57 -14.10
C VAL A 220 17.29 -9.33 -15.42
N ASN A 221 16.27 -10.14 -15.67
CA ASN A 221 15.51 -10.07 -16.93
C ASN A 221 14.09 -9.58 -16.62
N PRO A 222 13.79 -8.30 -16.89
CA PRO A 222 12.48 -7.75 -16.58
C PRO A 222 11.34 -8.50 -17.28
N ALA A 223 10.30 -8.81 -16.52
CA ALA A 223 9.12 -9.51 -17.00
C ALA A 223 7.87 -8.78 -16.50
N TYR A 224 7.50 -7.71 -17.20
CA TYR A 224 6.32 -6.93 -16.84
C TYR A 224 5.06 -7.63 -17.32
N SER A 225 4.01 -7.61 -16.49
CA SER A 225 2.69 -8.04 -16.93
C SER A 225 2.00 -6.91 -17.71
N ASP A 226 1.07 -7.29 -18.58
CA ASP A 226 0.31 -6.32 -19.40
C ASP A 226 -1.05 -6.03 -18.76
N GLU A 227 -1.02 -5.69 -17.47
CA GLU A 227 -2.25 -5.41 -16.72
C GLU A 227 -2.70 -3.97 -16.93
N PRO A 228 -3.99 -3.75 -17.27
CA PRO A 228 -4.48 -2.38 -17.45
C PRO A 228 -4.41 -1.57 -16.14
N PRO A 229 -4.13 -0.28 -16.22
CA PRO A 229 -4.06 0.58 -15.03
C PRO A 229 -5.45 0.95 -14.51
N PHE A 230 -5.51 1.28 -13.23
CA PHE A 230 -6.71 1.87 -12.62
C PHE A 230 -6.83 3.35 -12.99
N THR A 231 -8.05 3.78 -13.34
CA THR A 231 -8.32 5.17 -13.77
C THR A 231 -9.33 5.84 -12.84
N ALA A 232 -9.21 7.16 -12.72
CA ALA A 232 -10.11 7.97 -11.90
C ALA A 232 -11.58 7.88 -12.36
N SER A 233 -11.80 7.67 -13.66
CA SER A 233 -13.16 7.55 -14.21
C SER A 233 -13.93 6.35 -13.64
N MET A 234 -13.23 5.40 -13.03
CA MET A 234 -13.82 4.19 -12.43
C MET A 234 -13.61 4.14 -10.92
N ALA A 235 -13.26 5.28 -10.31
CA ALA A 235 -13.04 5.41 -8.88
C ALA A 235 -14.14 6.23 -8.22
N GLY A 236 -14.26 6.11 -6.90
CA GLY A 236 -15.22 6.90 -6.15
C GLY A 236 -14.90 6.92 -4.67
N VAL A 237 -15.46 7.93 -4.00
CA VAL A 237 -15.34 8.07 -2.53
C VAL A 237 -16.74 8.16 -1.94
N SER A 238 -16.97 7.44 -0.88
CA SER A 238 -18.23 7.50 -0.14
C SER A 238 -17.99 7.64 1.36
N PHE A 239 -18.96 8.21 2.04
CA PHE A 239 -18.91 8.48 3.48
C PHE A 239 -20.13 7.86 4.15
N ALA A 240 -19.94 7.33 5.36
CA ALA A 240 -21.04 6.77 6.14
C ALA A 240 -20.73 6.92 7.63
N ASN A 241 -21.72 6.68 8.48
CA ASN A 241 -21.50 6.75 9.93
C ASN A 241 -20.68 5.55 10.44
N ASN A 242 -20.69 4.44 9.70
CA ASN A 242 -19.90 3.24 10.05
C ASN A 242 -19.67 2.39 8.78
N GLU A 243 -18.90 1.33 8.92
CA GLU A 243 -18.51 0.45 7.80
C GLU A 243 -19.71 -0.18 7.09
N SER A 244 -20.70 -0.64 7.80
CA SER A 244 -21.87 -1.28 7.17
C SER A 244 -22.69 -0.34 6.28
N UNK A 245 -22.66 0.85 6.58
CA UNK A 245 -23.24 1.82 5.87
C UNK A 245 -22.55 2.20 4.68
N LEU A 246 -21.31 1.95 4.53
CA LEU A 246 -20.55 2.23 3.31
C LEU A 246 -21.06 1.46 2.08
N ASN A 247 -21.62 0.31 2.29
CA ASN A 247 -22.12 -0.52 1.18
C ASN A 247 -23.34 0.06 0.46
N THR A 248 -24.03 0.99 1.09
CA THR A 248 -25.21 1.66 0.52
C THR A 248 -25.01 3.18 0.41
N ALA A 249 -23.83 3.67 0.79
CA ALA A 249 -23.54 5.09 0.77
C ALA A 249 -23.38 5.61 -0.67
N THR A 250 -23.90 6.80 -0.91
CA THR A 250 -23.78 7.47 -2.20
C THR A 250 -22.35 8.02 -2.35
N THR A 251 -21.80 7.88 -3.55
CA THR A 251 -20.51 8.50 -3.88
C THR A 251 -20.65 10.03 -3.90
N VAL A 252 -19.62 10.69 -3.37
CA VAL A 252 -19.49 12.14 -3.42
C VAL A 252 -18.70 12.52 -4.66
N CYS A 253 -19.07 13.62 -5.32
CA CYS A 253 -18.33 14.12 -6.48
C CYS A 253 -17.00 14.69 -6.02
N MET A 254 -15.92 13.98 -6.27
CA MET A 254 -14.55 14.34 -5.89
C MET A 254 -13.77 14.89 -7.06
N GLN A 255 -12.91 15.87 -6.82
CA GLN A 255 -11.94 16.37 -7.78
C GLN A 255 -10.57 15.73 -7.56
N ASN A 256 -10.22 15.52 -6.31
CA ASN A 256 -9.03 14.73 -5.98
C ASN A 256 -9.24 13.99 -4.65
N PHE A 257 -8.42 12.96 -4.47
CA PHE A 257 -8.35 12.20 -3.23
C PHE A 257 -6.91 11.74 -3.04
N ARG A 258 -6.41 11.89 -1.83
CA ARG A 258 -5.06 11.45 -1.45
C ARG A 258 -5.13 10.81 -0.08
N LEU A 259 -4.54 9.63 0.02
CA LEU A 259 -4.41 8.89 1.27
C LEU A 259 -2.93 8.67 1.53
N THR A 260 -2.43 9.15 2.66
CA THR A 260 -1.01 9.02 3.03
C THR A 260 -0.89 8.21 4.32
N ILE A 261 -0.06 7.19 4.28
CA ILE A 261 0.32 6.38 5.44
C ILE A 261 1.78 6.68 5.75
N ASN A 262 2.09 7.06 6.99
CA ASN A 262 3.46 7.22 7.45
C ASN A 262 3.72 6.27 8.61
N LYS A 263 4.86 5.59 8.57
CA LYS A 263 5.29 4.67 9.62
C LYS A 263 6.40 5.28 10.49
N ASN A 264 6.96 6.40 10.06
CA ASN A 264 8.00 7.16 10.79
C ASN A 264 9.13 6.22 11.23
N LEU A 265 9.78 5.58 10.25
CA LEU A 265 10.84 4.62 10.51
C LEU A 265 12.01 5.27 11.25
N THR A 266 12.55 4.54 12.19
CA THR A 266 13.79 4.88 12.89
C THR A 266 14.77 3.73 12.68
N ASP A 267 15.99 4.07 12.34
CA ASP A 267 17.06 3.09 12.21
C ASP A 267 17.86 2.96 13.52
N ILE A 268 18.42 1.79 13.73
CA ILE A 268 19.30 1.50 14.86
C ILE A 268 20.66 1.09 14.27
N GLN A 269 21.71 1.68 14.81
CA GLN A 269 23.08 1.38 14.45
C GLN A 269 23.84 0.98 15.73
N CYS A 270 24.71 -0.02 15.64
CA CYS A 270 25.50 -0.49 16.76
C CYS A 270 26.97 -0.08 16.62
N PHE A 271 27.65 0.09 17.73
CA PHE A 271 29.10 0.37 17.72
C PHE A 271 29.87 -0.72 16.97
N GLY A 272 30.85 -0.33 16.19
CA GLY A 272 31.65 -1.26 15.41
C GLY A 272 31.19 -1.51 14.00
N SER A 273 30.10 -0.84 13.56
CA SER A 273 29.60 -0.96 12.22
C SER A 273 29.14 0.39 11.69
N THR A 274 29.36 0.62 10.41
CA THR A 274 28.75 1.75 9.69
C THR A 274 27.37 1.38 9.12
N ASP A 275 27.01 0.10 9.12
CA ASP A 275 25.74 -0.35 8.54
C ASP A 275 24.60 -0.24 9.54
N VAL A 276 23.41 0.07 9.03
CA VAL A 276 22.18 0.03 9.83
C VAL A 276 21.93 -1.42 10.26
N ASP A 277 21.78 -1.64 11.57
CA ASP A 277 21.47 -2.97 12.10
C ASP A 277 20.01 -3.35 11.85
N SER A 278 19.08 -2.45 12.19
CA SER A 278 17.65 -2.72 12.06
C SER A 278 16.85 -1.42 11.85
N LEU A 279 15.67 -1.58 11.29
CA LEU A 279 14.70 -0.49 11.11
C LEU A 279 13.46 -0.82 11.94
N HIS A 280 12.93 0.18 12.60
CA HIS A 280 11.74 0.05 13.45
C HIS A 280 10.72 1.12 13.09
N ASN A 281 9.46 0.71 12.95
CA ASN A 281 8.39 1.68 12.82
C ASN A 281 8.11 2.36 14.17
N GLN A 282 7.80 3.63 14.10
CA GLN A 282 7.39 4.43 15.25
C GLN A 282 5.87 4.63 15.23
N GLN A 283 5.42 5.86 15.29
CA GLN A 283 4.00 6.19 15.25
C GLN A 283 3.46 5.99 13.83
N PHE A 284 2.38 5.24 13.74
CA PHE A 284 1.65 5.08 12.49
C PHE A 284 0.66 6.25 12.36
N THR A 285 0.71 7.00 11.27
CA THR A 285 -0.30 8.00 10.94
C THR A 285 -0.96 7.66 9.61
N LEU A 286 -2.21 8.07 9.48
CA LEU A 286 -2.98 7.93 8.25
C LEU A 286 -3.73 9.24 8.06
N ASP A 287 -3.44 9.90 6.98
CA ASP A 287 -3.99 11.20 6.64
C ASP A 287 -4.72 11.16 5.29
N UNK A 288 -5.79 11.76 5.04
CA UNK A 288 -6.55 11.80 3.95
C UNK A 288 -6.79 13.15 3.62
N ASP A 289 -6.51 13.58 2.46
CA ASP A 289 -6.89 14.87 1.87
C ASP A 289 -7.82 14.63 0.70
N PHE A 290 -8.77 15.52 0.52
CA PHE A 290 -9.65 15.41 -0.66
C PHE A 290 -10.26 16.77 -1.00
N GLU A 291 -10.59 16.91 -2.26
CA GLU A 291 -11.31 18.06 -2.76
C GLU A 291 -12.63 17.58 -3.38
N ALA A 292 -13.74 18.13 -2.91
CA ALA A 292 -15.07 17.73 -3.34
C ALA A 292 -15.85 18.91 -3.86
N LEU A 293 -16.74 18.67 -4.82
CA LEU A 293 -17.64 19.69 -5.31
C LEU A 293 -18.56 20.16 -4.16
N PHE A 294 -18.58 21.48 -3.91
CA PHE A 294 -19.42 22.04 -2.85
C PHE A 294 -20.87 22.13 -3.32
N SER A 295 -21.59 21.04 -3.15
CA SER A 295 -23.01 20.93 -3.53
C SER A 295 -23.95 20.96 -2.34
N SER A 296 -23.40 20.86 -1.11
CA SER A 296 -24.18 20.94 0.13
C SER A 296 -23.25 21.35 1.29
N THR A 297 -23.83 21.71 2.42
CA THR A 297 -23.06 22.04 3.62
C THR A 297 -22.60 20.81 4.41
N THR A 298 -22.99 19.61 4.01
CA THR A 298 -22.84 18.39 4.80
C THR A 298 -21.39 18.15 5.25
N LEU A 299 -20.42 18.24 4.32
CA LEU A 299 -19.00 18.00 4.65
C LEU A 299 -18.47 19.06 5.62
N ARG A 300 -18.85 20.33 5.39
CA ARG A 300 -18.49 21.43 6.29
C ARG A 300 -19.07 21.21 7.69
N ASP A 301 -20.33 20.82 7.76
CA ASP A 301 -21.03 20.64 9.04
C ASP A 301 -20.39 19.49 9.84
N TRP A 302 -19.93 18.40 9.17
CA TRP A 302 -19.18 17.32 9.85
C TRP A 302 -17.89 17.82 10.48
N VAL A 303 -17.18 18.77 9.85
CA VAL A 303 -15.98 19.39 10.43
C VAL A 303 -16.36 20.24 11.66
N ILE A 304 -17.38 21.09 11.52
CA ILE A 304 -17.84 21.97 12.61
C ILE A 304 -18.28 21.15 13.83
N ASP A 305 -19.02 20.07 13.59
CA ASP A 305 -19.57 19.24 14.65
C ASP A 305 -18.58 18.17 15.15
N SER A 306 -17.38 18.15 14.58
CA SER A 306 -16.33 17.15 14.89
C SER A 306 -16.83 15.72 14.75
N GLU A 307 -17.66 15.47 13.76
CA GLU A 307 -18.21 14.14 13.52
C GLU A 307 -17.17 13.19 12.95
N LYS A 308 -17.23 11.94 13.39
CA LYS A 308 -16.37 10.88 12.87
C LYS A 308 -17.15 10.05 11.85
N LYS A 309 -16.55 9.86 10.69
CA LYS A 309 -17.17 9.11 9.59
C LYS A 309 -16.29 7.96 9.16
N ALA A 310 -16.92 6.94 8.61
CA ALA A 310 -16.23 5.92 7.84
C ALA A 310 -16.12 6.43 6.41
N ILE A 311 -14.95 6.28 5.80
CA ILE A 311 -14.67 6.71 4.43
C ILE A 311 -14.25 5.48 3.62
N ARG A 312 -14.78 5.33 2.42
CA ARG A 312 -14.35 4.33 1.45
C ARG A 312 -13.89 5.03 0.18
N PHE A 313 -12.63 4.79 -0.19
CA PHE A 313 -12.16 4.99 -1.56
C PHE A 313 -12.27 3.64 -2.27
N TYR A 314 -12.78 3.63 -3.48
CA TYR A 314 -12.74 2.43 -4.31
C TYR A 314 -12.33 2.79 -5.72
N ALA A 315 -11.68 1.84 -6.39
CA ALA A 315 -11.38 1.92 -7.82
C ALA A 315 -11.64 0.53 -8.41
N GLU A 316 -12.42 0.49 -9.50
CA GLU A 316 -12.81 -0.75 -10.16
C GLU A 316 -12.25 -0.72 -11.58
N ASN A 317 -11.44 -1.71 -11.97
CA ASN A 317 -10.76 -1.70 -13.27
C ASN A 317 -11.59 -2.42 -14.33
N LYS A 318 -12.51 -1.68 -14.94
CA LYS A 318 -13.39 -2.22 -16.02
C LYS A 318 -12.65 -2.38 -17.34
N ASN A 319 -11.42 -1.90 -17.45
CA ASN A 319 -10.58 -2.14 -18.63
C ASN A 319 -9.93 -3.53 -18.59
N ALA A 320 -9.85 -4.13 -17.41
CA ALA A 320 -9.35 -5.50 -17.23
C ALA A 320 -10.47 -6.51 -17.49
N PRO A 321 -10.14 -7.77 -17.82
CA PRO A 321 -11.14 -8.81 -17.90
C PRO A 321 -11.90 -8.99 -16.59
N ALA A 322 -13.20 -9.25 -16.68
CA ALA A 322 -14.00 -9.54 -15.49
C ALA A 322 -13.52 -10.84 -14.84
N LEU A 323 -13.37 -10.82 -13.51
CA LEU A 323 -12.98 -11.99 -12.74
C LEU A 323 -14.10 -13.04 -12.76
N VAL A 324 -15.33 -12.58 -12.54
CA VAL A 324 -16.58 -13.31 -12.78
C VAL A 324 -17.59 -12.28 -13.30
N THR A 325 -18.74 -12.73 -13.79
CA THR A 325 -19.74 -11.82 -14.35
C THR A 325 -20.04 -10.66 -13.39
N GLY A 326 -19.75 -9.45 -13.82
CA GLY A 326 -20.01 -8.21 -13.08
C GLY A 326 -19.01 -7.87 -11.98
N ILE A 327 -17.93 -8.65 -11.80
CA ILE A 327 -16.88 -8.34 -10.85
C ILE A 327 -15.56 -8.14 -11.60
N TYR A 328 -14.95 -7.01 -11.41
CA TYR A 328 -13.68 -6.62 -12.03
C TYR A 328 -12.58 -6.50 -10.96
N PRO A 329 -11.31 -6.53 -11.34
CA PRO A 329 -10.24 -6.22 -10.39
C PRO A 329 -10.53 -4.87 -9.71
N SER A 330 -10.48 -4.84 -8.38
CA SER A 330 -10.92 -3.67 -7.62
C SER A 330 -10.10 -3.48 -6.37
N ILE A 331 -9.91 -2.22 -6.00
CA ILE A 331 -9.26 -1.84 -4.74
C ILE A 331 -10.32 -1.12 -3.91
N TYR A 332 -10.49 -1.56 -2.67
CA TYR A 332 -11.34 -0.90 -1.68
C TYR A 332 -10.48 -0.52 -0.49
N VAL A 333 -10.43 0.76 -0.17
CA VAL A 333 -9.70 1.27 1.01
C VAL A 333 -10.74 1.84 1.96
N ASP A 334 -10.95 1.18 3.08
CA ASP A 334 -11.90 1.59 4.11
C ASP A 334 -11.19 2.14 5.32
N CYS A 335 -11.43 3.41 5.64
CA CYS A 335 -10.98 4.08 6.86
C CYS A 335 -12.18 4.17 7.79
N MET A 336 -12.18 3.38 8.87
CA MET A 336 -13.39 3.12 9.67
C MET A 336 -13.81 4.28 10.56
N LYS A 337 -12.90 5.22 10.88
CA LYS A 337 -13.18 6.28 11.86
C LYS A 337 -12.22 7.44 11.63
N VAL A 338 -12.67 8.38 10.84
CA VAL A 338 -11.90 9.55 10.42
C VAL A 338 -12.56 10.84 10.92
N UNK A 339 -11.94 11.78 11.44
CA UNK A 339 -12.39 12.92 11.79
C UNK A 339 -12.02 13.74 10.77
N LEU A 340 -12.76 14.61 10.28
CA LEU A 340 -12.46 15.71 9.39
C LEU A 340 -12.03 16.92 10.22
N THR A 341 -10.83 17.38 10.01
CA THR A 341 -10.22 18.38 10.90
C THR A 341 -10.16 19.78 10.30
N GLU A 342 -10.19 19.89 8.98
CA GLU A 342 -10.09 21.16 8.29
C GLU A 342 -11.08 21.23 7.14
N TRP A 343 -11.55 22.44 6.86
CA TRP A 343 -12.41 22.70 5.71
C TRP A 343 -12.06 24.08 5.16
N THR A 344 -11.81 24.13 3.87
CA THR A 344 -11.54 25.38 3.16
C THR A 344 -12.38 25.42 1.89
N LYS A 345 -13.06 26.51 1.66
CA LYS A 345 -13.77 26.74 0.41
C LYS A 345 -12.87 27.49 -0.56
N THR A 346 -12.70 26.92 -1.75
CA THR A 346 -12.00 27.59 -2.85
C THR A 346 -13.04 28.04 -3.89
N ASP A 347 -12.83 29.21 -4.49
CA ASP A 347 -13.72 29.80 -5.52
C ASP A 347 -13.37 29.27 -6.90
#